data_996ed8c12a2592758823380ad3b6fbbd
#
_entry.id   996ed8c12a2592758823380ad3b6fbbd
#
_cell.length_a   1.000
_cell.length_b   1.000
_cell.length_c   1.000
_cell.angle_alpha   90.00
_cell.angle_beta   90.00
_cell.angle_gamma   90.00
#
_symmetry.space_group_name_H-M   'P 1'
#
loop_
_entity.id
_entity.type
_entity.pdbx_description
1 polymer ?
#
loop_
_entity_poly.entity_id
_entity_poly.type
_entity_poly.pdbx_seq_one_letter_code
_entity_poly.pdbx_strand_id
1 'polypeptide(L)'
;MAMRDLVLIPGLLCTEDLFAAQVAGLAGIARIIVADHRRQDTVAGLAAAILKEAPDRFALAGLSMGGYIAFEILRQAPGRVERLALMDTSARPDAPEQSENRRRLVAVAERKGVAVAAREMFAKLVAPMRAEEKVLKSAFLEMAEATGVEGFARQQSAIMNRPDSRATLAVINCPTLVLVGSEDQLTPPEVAHEMARGIAGSRLAVVAGSGHLSTLEEPDVVTAELKAWLEG
;
A
#
# COMPACT_ATOMS: atom_id res chain seq x y z
N MET A 1 -20.35 -12.75 15.25
CA MET A 1 -18.96 -13.21 15.02
C MET A 1 -18.02 -12.33 15.83
N ALA A 2 -16.88 -12.85 16.30
CA ALA A 2 -15.88 -12.00 16.92
C ALA A 2 -15.34 -11.01 15.90
N MET A 3 -15.12 -9.75 16.32
CA MET A 3 -14.56 -8.68 15.49
C MET A 3 -13.12 -9.06 15.10
N ARG A 4 -12.79 -9.01 13.81
CA ARG A 4 -11.44 -9.36 13.34
C ARG A 4 -10.46 -8.20 13.61
N ASP A 5 -9.22 -8.54 13.87
CA ASP A 5 -8.15 -7.54 13.84
C ASP A 5 -7.71 -7.31 12.39
N LEU A 6 -7.61 -6.05 11.99
CA LEU A 6 -7.17 -5.62 10.65
C LEU A 6 -6.00 -4.66 10.77
N VAL A 7 -4.88 -5.03 10.17
CA VAL A 7 -3.72 -4.16 10.03
C VAL A 7 -3.69 -3.58 8.62
N LEU A 8 -3.75 -2.26 8.51
CA LEU A 8 -3.65 -1.49 7.28
C LEU A 8 -2.25 -0.88 7.17
N ILE A 9 -1.58 -1.06 6.05
CA ILE A 9 -0.24 -0.48 5.81
C ILE A 9 -0.32 0.50 4.64
N PRO A 10 -0.07 1.80 4.89
CA PRO A 10 -0.16 2.82 3.86
C PRO A 10 0.93 2.73 2.77
N GLY A 11 0.75 3.49 1.70
CA GLY A 11 1.72 3.68 0.64
C GLY A 11 2.83 4.67 0.98
N LEU A 12 3.77 4.85 0.06
CA LEU A 12 4.84 5.85 0.13
C LEU A 12 4.25 7.25 0.33
N LEU A 13 4.82 8.02 1.27
CA LEU A 13 4.37 9.37 1.63
C LEU A 13 2.94 9.45 2.21
N CYS A 14 2.34 8.33 2.55
CA CYS A 14 0.99 8.30 3.12
C CYS A 14 1.03 8.04 4.62
N THR A 15 0.00 8.54 5.31
CA THR A 15 -0.27 8.34 6.73
C THR A 15 -1.56 7.52 6.91
N GLU A 16 -2.07 7.47 8.15
CA GLU A 16 -3.39 6.88 8.45
C GLU A 16 -4.53 7.50 7.63
N ASP A 17 -4.40 8.75 7.22
CA ASP A 17 -5.43 9.47 6.44
C ASP A 17 -5.72 8.83 5.08
N LEU A 18 -4.76 8.08 4.54
CA LEU A 18 -4.97 7.27 3.33
C LEU A 18 -6.17 6.34 3.45
N PHE A 19 -6.42 5.84 4.65
CA PHE A 19 -7.47 4.87 4.95
C PHE A 19 -8.64 5.43 5.76
N ALA A 20 -8.76 6.76 5.89
CA ALA A 20 -9.79 7.38 6.73
C ALA A 20 -11.21 6.87 6.43
N ALA A 21 -11.58 6.77 5.15
CA ALA A 21 -12.88 6.26 4.72
C ALA A 21 -13.05 4.76 5.05
N GLN A 22 -12.01 3.96 4.85
CA GLN A 22 -12.02 2.52 5.13
C GLN A 22 -12.10 2.27 6.64
N VAL A 23 -11.37 3.04 7.44
CA VAL A 23 -11.46 2.99 8.92
C VAL A 23 -12.89 3.28 9.39
N ALA A 24 -13.50 4.33 8.87
CA ALA A 24 -14.89 4.67 9.20
C ALA A 24 -15.88 3.58 8.74
N GLY A 25 -15.77 3.13 7.50
CA GLY A 25 -16.70 2.16 6.90
C GLY A 25 -16.59 0.73 7.43
N LEU A 26 -15.45 0.36 8.02
CA LEU A 26 -15.18 -0.99 8.55
C LEU A 26 -15.20 -1.06 10.08
N ALA A 27 -15.40 0.06 10.80
CA ALA A 27 -15.35 0.13 12.26
C ALA A 27 -16.33 -0.82 12.97
N GLY A 28 -17.45 -1.17 12.31
CA GLY A 28 -18.45 -2.10 12.85
C GLY A 28 -18.09 -3.60 12.71
N ILE A 29 -17.04 -3.94 11.90
CA ILE A 29 -16.71 -5.33 11.56
C ILE A 29 -15.26 -5.71 11.87
N ALA A 30 -14.37 -4.73 12.05
CA ALA A 30 -12.98 -4.97 12.36
C ALA A 30 -12.42 -4.00 13.41
N ARG A 31 -11.47 -4.47 14.23
CA ARG A 31 -10.58 -3.60 15.01
C ARG A 31 -9.40 -3.23 14.12
N ILE A 32 -9.28 -1.96 13.80
CA ILE A 32 -8.36 -1.48 12.78
C ILE A 32 -7.13 -0.86 13.44
N ILE A 33 -5.96 -1.26 12.98
CA ILE A 33 -4.66 -0.67 13.28
C ILE A 33 -4.08 -0.18 11.98
N VAL A 34 -3.78 1.10 11.85
CA VAL A 34 -3.02 1.63 10.73
C VAL A 34 -1.57 1.74 11.15
N ALA A 35 -0.68 1.05 10.43
CA ALA A 35 0.71 0.93 10.80
C ALA A 35 1.52 2.18 10.45
N ASP A 36 2.37 2.65 11.38
CA ASP A 36 3.40 3.65 11.10
C ASP A 36 4.62 2.98 10.44
N HIS A 37 4.92 3.35 9.20
CA HIS A 37 6.01 2.78 8.40
C HIS A 37 7.06 3.82 7.99
N ARG A 38 7.29 4.86 8.84
CA ARG A 38 8.20 5.98 8.56
C ARG A 38 9.59 5.85 9.19
N ARG A 39 9.80 4.86 10.09
CA ARG A 39 10.95 4.85 11.00
C ARG A 39 12.10 3.93 10.57
N GLN A 40 11.87 2.96 9.70
CA GLN A 40 12.86 2.01 9.23
C GLN A 40 13.15 2.24 7.74
N ASP A 41 14.32 1.84 7.28
CA ASP A 41 14.82 2.05 5.93
C ASP A 41 14.90 0.75 5.10
N THR A 42 14.36 -0.35 5.63
CA THR A 42 14.22 -1.64 4.97
C THR A 42 12.83 -2.22 5.16
N VAL A 43 12.31 -2.94 4.16
CA VAL A 43 11.01 -3.65 4.30
C VAL A 43 11.07 -4.68 5.43
N ALA A 44 12.22 -5.31 5.66
CA ALA A 44 12.41 -6.27 6.74
C ALA A 44 12.30 -5.61 8.13
N GLY A 45 12.92 -4.45 8.33
CA GLY A 45 12.82 -3.68 9.57
C GLY A 45 11.42 -3.15 9.81
N LEU A 46 10.72 -2.68 8.75
CA LEU A 46 9.33 -2.23 8.83
C LEU A 46 8.39 -3.38 9.21
N ALA A 47 8.52 -4.53 8.56
CA ALA A 47 7.74 -5.73 8.88
C ALA A 47 7.94 -6.16 10.33
N ALA A 48 9.19 -6.22 10.79
CA ALA A 48 9.51 -6.60 12.18
C ALA A 48 8.93 -5.61 13.21
N ALA A 49 8.96 -4.30 12.90
CA ALA A 49 8.38 -3.27 13.77
C ALA A 49 6.85 -3.40 13.85
N ILE A 50 6.18 -3.58 12.71
CA ILE A 50 4.73 -3.77 12.65
C ILE A 50 4.31 -5.06 13.39
N LEU A 51 5.04 -6.16 13.21
CA LEU A 51 4.75 -7.43 13.87
C LEU A 51 4.85 -7.36 15.40
N LYS A 52 5.62 -6.43 15.97
CA LYS A 52 5.70 -6.22 17.43
C LYS A 52 4.43 -5.60 18.00
N GLU A 53 3.74 -4.77 17.20
CA GLU A 53 2.56 -4.02 17.64
C GLU A 53 1.26 -4.70 17.20
N ALA A 54 1.34 -5.54 16.16
CA ALA A 54 0.17 -6.25 15.62
C ALA A 54 -0.31 -7.36 16.58
N PRO A 55 -1.62 -7.65 16.60
CA PRO A 55 -2.19 -8.81 17.30
C PRO A 55 -1.54 -10.14 16.85
N ASP A 56 -1.70 -11.20 17.65
CA ASP A 56 -1.14 -12.52 17.32
C ASP A 56 -1.58 -13.05 15.96
N ARG A 57 -2.84 -12.81 15.60
CA ARG A 57 -3.43 -13.16 14.31
C ARG A 57 -4.28 -12.01 13.80
N PHE A 58 -4.15 -11.67 12.53
CA PHE A 58 -4.83 -10.52 11.93
C PHE A 58 -5.06 -10.68 10.42
N ALA A 59 -6.04 -9.95 9.92
CA ALA A 59 -6.15 -9.65 8.49
C ALA A 59 -5.16 -8.52 8.15
N LEU A 60 -4.51 -8.61 7.00
CA LEU A 60 -3.47 -7.68 6.57
C LEU A 60 -3.84 -7.06 5.23
N ALA A 61 -3.87 -5.75 5.14
CA ALA A 61 -4.07 -5.04 3.88
C ALA A 61 -2.96 -3.99 3.68
N GLY A 62 -2.34 -4.00 2.51
CA GLY A 62 -1.28 -3.07 2.17
C GLY A 62 -1.48 -2.42 0.81
N LEU A 63 -1.39 -1.08 0.77
CA LEU A 63 -1.45 -0.30 -0.46
C LEU A 63 -0.03 0.06 -0.91
N SER A 64 0.32 -0.21 -2.17
CA SER A 64 1.59 0.17 -2.79
C SER A 64 2.79 -0.35 -1.98
N MET A 65 3.58 0.56 -1.38
CA MET A 65 4.65 0.20 -0.44
C MET A 65 4.16 -0.71 0.69
N GLY A 66 2.93 -0.50 1.16
CA GLY A 66 2.30 -1.37 2.17
C GLY A 66 2.20 -2.82 1.72
N GLY A 67 1.99 -3.08 0.43
CA GLY A 67 2.02 -4.41 -0.16
C GLY A 67 3.42 -5.04 -0.13
N TYR A 68 4.48 -4.25 -0.37
CA TYR A 68 5.87 -4.73 -0.25
C TYR A 68 6.19 -5.17 1.18
N ILE A 69 5.72 -4.40 2.16
CA ILE A 69 5.86 -4.73 3.59
C ILE A 69 5.01 -5.96 3.93
N ALA A 70 3.81 -6.10 3.37
CA ALA A 70 2.95 -7.25 3.57
C ALA A 70 3.60 -8.56 3.10
N PHE A 71 4.29 -8.56 1.95
CA PHE A 71 5.07 -9.72 1.51
C PHE A 71 6.17 -10.08 2.51
N GLU A 72 6.81 -9.09 3.13
CA GLU A 72 7.85 -9.33 4.12
C GLU A 72 7.26 -9.86 5.44
N ILE A 73 6.10 -9.36 5.88
CA ILE A 73 5.36 -9.91 7.02
C ILE A 73 5.03 -11.39 6.80
N LEU A 74 4.59 -11.76 5.59
CA LEU A 74 4.33 -13.16 5.23
C LEU A 74 5.60 -14.03 5.30
N ARG A 75 6.77 -13.49 4.95
CA ARG A 75 8.04 -14.22 5.08
C ARG A 75 8.46 -14.41 6.53
N GLN A 76 8.28 -13.39 7.38
CA GLN A 76 8.71 -13.43 8.79
C GLN A 76 7.72 -14.18 9.70
N ALA A 77 6.41 -14.08 9.42
CA ALA A 77 5.37 -14.60 10.28
C ALA A 77 4.13 -15.11 9.50
N PRO A 78 4.28 -16.11 8.61
CA PRO A 78 3.20 -16.55 7.73
C PRO A 78 1.96 -17.04 8.48
N GLY A 79 2.12 -17.62 9.67
CA GLY A 79 1.02 -18.14 10.50
C GLY A 79 0.19 -17.06 11.20
N ARG A 80 0.60 -15.78 11.16
CA ARG A 80 -0.14 -14.67 11.79
C ARG A 80 -1.14 -14.00 10.87
N VAL A 81 -0.96 -14.13 9.53
CA VAL A 81 -1.83 -13.50 8.53
C VAL A 81 -2.98 -14.43 8.19
N GLU A 82 -4.19 -14.07 8.63
CA GLU A 82 -5.41 -14.87 8.38
C GLU A 82 -6.04 -14.56 7.01
N ARG A 83 -5.89 -13.34 6.53
CA ARG A 83 -6.38 -12.84 5.24
C ARG A 83 -5.41 -11.79 4.72
N LEU A 84 -5.28 -11.68 3.41
CA LEU A 84 -4.38 -10.73 2.76
C LEU A 84 -5.14 -9.88 1.74
N ALA A 85 -4.91 -8.56 1.75
CA ALA A 85 -5.32 -7.67 0.67
C ALA A 85 -4.09 -6.92 0.12
N LEU A 86 -3.82 -7.09 -1.16
CA LEU A 86 -2.75 -6.43 -1.90
C LEU A 86 -3.39 -5.39 -2.83
N MET A 87 -3.22 -4.11 -2.50
CA MET A 87 -3.89 -3.01 -3.19
C MET A 87 -2.88 -2.13 -3.91
N ASP A 88 -3.11 -1.87 -5.20
CA ASP A 88 -2.29 -0.97 -6.02
C ASP A 88 -0.79 -1.21 -5.81
N THR A 89 -0.35 -2.47 -5.91
CA THR A 89 1.00 -2.91 -5.54
C THR A 89 1.58 -3.92 -6.53
N SER A 90 2.79 -4.40 -6.26
CA SER A 90 3.53 -5.31 -7.11
C SER A 90 4.35 -6.31 -6.30
N ALA A 91 4.49 -7.54 -6.80
CA ALA A 91 5.45 -8.51 -6.28
C ALA A 91 6.86 -8.35 -6.89
N ARG A 92 7.04 -7.47 -7.87
CA ARG A 92 8.31 -7.26 -8.57
C ARG A 92 9.24 -6.35 -7.77
N PRO A 93 10.58 -6.51 -7.86
CA PRO A 93 11.53 -5.52 -7.39
C PRO A 93 11.50 -4.28 -8.28
N ASP A 94 12.18 -3.20 -7.87
CA ASP A 94 12.38 -2.04 -8.74
C ASP A 94 13.25 -2.40 -9.96
N ALA A 95 12.89 -1.85 -11.11
CA ALA A 95 13.81 -1.75 -12.24
C ALA A 95 14.88 -0.67 -11.94
N PRO A 96 16.07 -0.77 -12.59
CA PRO A 96 17.14 0.21 -12.37
C PRO A 96 16.71 1.66 -12.55
N GLU A 97 15.90 1.95 -13.57
CA GLU A 97 15.40 3.28 -13.90
C GLU A 97 14.43 3.80 -12.82
N GLN A 98 13.65 2.90 -12.21
CA GLN A 98 12.78 3.25 -11.09
C GLN A 98 13.62 3.67 -9.88
N SER A 99 14.65 2.88 -9.54
CA SER A 99 15.56 3.20 -8.45
C SER A 99 16.33 4.51 -8.67
N GLU A 100 16.74 4.80 -9.91
CA GLU A 100 17.38 6.07 -10.25
C GLU A 100 16.43 7.25 -10.04
N ASN A 101 15.18 7.15 -10.52
CA ASN A 101 14.18 8.19 -10.28
C ASN A 101 13.88 8.39 -8.80
N ARG A 102 13.87 7.31 -7.98
CA ARG A 102 13.69 7.41 -6.52
C ARG A 102 14.83 8.20 -5.88
N ARG A 103 16.10 7.93 -6.22
CA ARG A 103 17.26 8.70 -5.73
C ARG A 103 17.15 10.17 -6.12
N ARG A 104 16.73 10.46 -7.36
CA ARG A 104 16.49 11.83 -7.82
C ARG A 104 15.42 12.54 -6.98
N LEU A 105 14.30 11.89 -6.70
CA LEU A 105 13.21 12.45 -5.88
C LEU A 105 13.64 12.68 -4.44
N VAL A 106 14.43 11.80 -3.84
CA VAL A 106 15.04 12.01 -2.51
C VAL A 106 15.91 13.26 -2.54
N ALA A 107 16.81 13.42 -3.51
CA ALA A 107 17.65 14.60 -3.65
C ALA A 107 16.83 15.89 -3.90
N VAL A 108 15.66 15.81 -4.54
CA VAL A 108 14.73 16.94 -4.65
C VAL A 108 14.13 17.29 -3.29
N ALA A 109 13.67 16.30 -2.53
CA ALA A 109 13.10 16.49 -1.21
C ALA A 109 14.10 17.10 -0.21
N GLU A 110 15.34 16.63 -0.22
CA GLU A 110 16.42 17.15 0.63
C GLU A 110 16.74 18.62 0.35
N ARG A 111 16.71 19.02 -0.92
CA ARG A 111 17.07 20.40 -1.33
C ARG A 111 15.91 21.37 -1.29
N LYS A 112 14.68 20.93 -1.57
CA LYS A 112 13.52 21.78 -1.81
C LYS A 112 12.32 21.49 -0.92
N GLY A 113 12.44 20.48 -0.03
CA GLY A 113 11.35 19.99 0.80
C GLY A 113 10.54 18.87 0.17
N VAL A 114 9.96 18.04 1.02
CA VAL A 114 9.20 16.84 0.62
C VAL A 114 7.98 17.17 -0.22
N ALA A 115 7.30 18.30 0.04
CA ALA A 115 6.14 18.75 -0.72
C ALA A 115 6.45 19.00 -2.21
N VAL A 116 7.70 19.38 -2.56
CA VAL A 116 8.09 19.55 -3.97
C VAL A 116 8.20 18.20 -4.66
N ALA A 117 8.84 17.22 -4.04
CA ALA A 117 8.92 15.86 -4.55
C ALA A 117 7.52 15.22 -4.68
N ALA A 118 6.67 15.41 -3.66
CA ALA A 118 5.29 14.91 -3.66
C ALA A 118 4.46 15.51 -4.81
N ARG A 119 4.58 16.81 -5.09
CA ARG A 119 3.90 17.44 -6.24
C ARG A 119 4.32 16.86 -7.58
N GLU A 120 5.61 16.55 -7.76
CA GLU A 120 6.09 15.90 -8.98
C GLU A 120 5.51 14.50 -9.17
N MET A 121 5.21 13.80 -8.08
CA MET A 121 4.67 12.44 -8.11
C MET A 121 3.16 12.41 -8.34
N PHE A 122 2.41 13.38 -7.84
CA PHE A 122 0.95 13.32 -7.68
C PHE A 122 0.21 12.96 -8.96
N ALA A 123 0.53 13.57 -10.09
CA ALA A 123 -0.16 13.32 -11.36
C ALA A 123 -0.08 11.86 -11.86
N LYS A 124 0.91 11.09 -11.37
CA LYS A 124 1.06 9.65 -11.67
C LYS A 124 0.40 8.75 -10.62
N LEU A 125 0.01 9.32 -9.48
CA LEU A 125 -0.60 8.60 -8.37
C LEU A 125 -2.13 8.51 -8.47
N VAL A 126 -2.73 9.30 -9.34
CA VAL A 126 -4.19 9.33 -9.52
C VAL A 126 -4.56 9.06 -10.97
N ALA A 127 -5.82 8.75 -11.21
CA ALA A 127 -6.34 8.65 -12.57
C ALA A 127 -6.06 9.95 -13.35
N PRO A 128 -5.70 9.90 -14.65
CA PRO A 128 -5.30 11.09 -15.42
C PRO A 128 -6.30 12.24 -15.34
N MET A 129 -7.59 11.93 -15.34
CA MET A 129 -8.66 12.93 -15.23
C MET A 129 -8.72 13.62 -13.87
N ARG A 130 -8.10 13.04 -12.81
CA ARG A 130 -8.05 13.59 -11.44
C ARG A 130 -6.75 14.31 -11.11
N ALA A 131 -5.79 14.40 -12.06
CA ALA A 131 -4.48 15.00 -11.83
C ALA A 131 -4.51 16.47 -11.35
N GLU A 132 -5.58 17.20 -11.68
CA GLU A 132 -5.80 18.57 -11.24
C GLU A 132 -6.80 18.70 -10.08
N GLU A 133 -7.26 17.60 -9.51
CA GLU A 133 -8.21 17.60 -8.40
C GLU A 133 -7.56 18.10 -7.11
N LYS A 134 -7.96 19.29 -6.68
CA LYS A 134 -7.32 20.03 -5.58
C LYS A 134 -7.47 19.31 -4.23
N VAL A 135 -8.62 18.67 -3.99
CA VAL A 135 -8.89 17.99 -2.72
C VAL A 135 -7.98 16.78 -2.54
N LEU A 136 -7.89 15.91 -3.55
CA LEU A 136 -6.98 14.76 -3.54
C LEU A 136 -5.51 15.19 -3.42
N LYS A 137 -5.14 16.23 -4.17
CA LYS A 137 -3.77 16.77 -4.14
C LYS A 137 -3.42 17.33 -2.76
N SER A 138 -4.33 18.09 -2.12
CA SER A 138 -4.10 18.63 -0.78
C SER A 138 -3.94 17.51 0.24
N ALA A 139 -4.84 16.54 0.25
CA ALA A 139 -4.77 15.39 1.15
C ALA A 139 -3.44 14.62 1.01
N PHE A 140 -3.00 14.35 -0.23
CA PHE A 140 -1.71 13.69 -0.44
C PHE A 140 -0.52 14.54 0.02
N LEU A 141 -0.52 15.84 -0.23
CA LEU A 141 0.56 16.74 0.20
C LEU A 141 0.62 16.88 1.73
N GLU A 142 -0.50 16.90 2.42
CA GLU A 142 -0.58 16.93 3.88
C GLU A 142 0.04 15.66 4.50
N MET A 143 -0.30 14.48 3.96
CA MET A 143 0.33 13.22 4.35
C MET A 143 1.84 13.20 4.07
N ALA A 144 2.26 13.75 2.93
CA ALA A 144 3.67 13.84 2.56
C ALA A 144 4.45 14.76 3.52
N GLU A 145 3.88 15.90 3.91
CA GLU A 145 4.48 16.81 4.89
C GLU A 145 4.57 16.17 6.28
N ALA A 146 3.55 15.42 6.70
CA ALA A 146 3.56 14.65 7.95
C ALA A 146 4.59 13.51 7.94
N THR A 147 4.90 12.94 6.77
CA THR A 147 5.96 11.95 6.60
C THR A 147 7.34 12.59 6.70
N GLY A 148 7.51 13.78 6.14
CA GLY A 148 8.74 14.55 6.16
C GLY A 148 9.86 13.99 5.25
N VAL A 149 10.92 14.77 5.09
CA VAL A 149 12.06 14.42 4.21
C VAL A 149 12.76 13.15 4.67
N GLU A 150 13.02 13.01 5.97
CA GLU A 150 13.71 11.84 6.51
C GLU A 150 12.87 10.55 6.40
N GLY A 151 11.55 10.64 6.67
CA GLY A 151 10.62 9.54 6.48
C GLY A 151 10.59 9.10 5.02
N PHE A 152 10.48 10.05 4.10
CA PHE A 152 10.52 9.80 2.66
C PHE A 152 11.81 9.12 2.21
N ALA A 153 12.97 9.59 2.66
CA ALA A 153 14.26 8.99 2.31
C ALA A 153 14.37 7.55 2.80
N ARG A 154 13.95 7.25 4.04
CA ARG A 154 13.89 5.88 4.58
C ARG A 154 12.94 4.99 3.79
N GLN A 155 11.74 5.47 3.49
CA GLN A 155 10.76 4.72 2.69
C GLN A 155 11.29 4.42 1.27
N GLN A 156 11.93 5.38 0.60
CA GLN A 156 12.54 5.17 -0.70
C GLN A 156 13.68 4.14 -0.63
N SER A 157 14.52 4.19 0.42
CA SER A 157 15.55 3.18 0.66
C SER A 157 14.94 1.78 0.80
N ALA A 158 13.89 1.64 1.62
CA ALA A 158 13.19 0.37 1.82
C ALA A 158 12.62 -0.18 0.49
N ILE A 159 12.06 0.69 -0.35
CA ILE A 159 11.47 0.28 -1.64
C ILE A 159 12.58 -0.17 -2.62
N MET A 160 13.66 0.60 -2.77
CA MET A 160 14.74 0.28 -3.70
C MET A 160 15.44 -1.05 -3.39
N ASN A 161 15.51 -1.40 -2.09
CA ASN A 161 16.19 -2.60 -1.62
C ASN A 161 15.25 -3.77 -1.34
N ARG A 162 13.96 -3.66 -1.73
CA ARG A 162 13.01 -4.76 -1.51
C ARG A 162 13.36 -5.98 -2.37
N PRO A 163 13.18 -7.19 -1.84
CA PRO A 163 13.40 -8.40 -2.63
C PRO A 163 12.30 -8.60 -3.68
N ASP A 164 12.60 -9.42 -4.68
CA ASP A 164 11.60 -9.98 -5.58
C ASP A 164 10.66 -10.90 -4.79
N SER A 165 9.37 -10.59 -4.76
CA SER A 165 8.35 -11.33 -4.02
C SER A 165 7.52 -12.28 -4.90
N ARG A 166 7.83 -12.42 -6.20
CA ARG A 166 7.06 -13.29 -7.11
C ARG A 166 7.08 -14.76 -6.66
N ALA A 167 8.19 -15.23 -6.13
CA ALA A 167 8.26 -16.59 -5.57
C ALA A 167 7.38 -16.78 -4.32
N THR A 168 7.09 -15.71 -3.58
CA THR A 168 6.22 -15.74 -2.41
C THR A 168 4.75 -15.99 -2.78
N LEU A 169 4.31 -15.59 -3.98
CA LEU A 169 2.91 -15.69 -4.40
C LEU A 169 2.36 -17.13 -4.29
N ALA A 170 3.13 -18.10 -4.72
CA ALA A 170 2.73 -19.51 -4.75
C ALA A 170 2.58 -20.17 -3.36
N VAL A 171 3.12 -19.55 -2.31
CA VAL A 171 3.05 -20.07 -0.94
C VAL A 171 2.04 -19.35 -0.05
N ILE A 172 1.32 -18.35 -0.60
CA ILE A 172 0.24 -17.66 0.09
C ILE A 172 -0.98 -18.58 0.13
N ASN A 173 -1.41 -18.98 1.35
CA ASN A 173 -2.48 -19.96 1.56
C ASN A 173 -3.70 -19.36 2.29
N CYS A 174 -3.73 -18.05 2.55
CA CYS A 174 -4.88 -17.40 3.16
C CYS A 174 -5.79 -16.75 2.09
N PRO A 175 -7.09 -16.55 2.39
CA PRO A 175 -7.99 -15.81 1.49
C PRO A 175 -7.40 -14.46 1.08
N THR A 176 -7.20 -14.26 -0.22
CA THR A 176 -6.48 -13.09 -0.72
C THR A 176 -7.35 -12.27 -1.68
N LEU A 177 -7.38 -10.95 -1.44
CA LEU A 177 -7.87 -9.94 -2.36
C LEU A 177 -6.67 -9.26 -3.04
N VAL A 178 -6.67 -9.23 -4.36
CA VAL A 178 -5.81 -8.33 -5.14
C VAL A 178 -6.70 -7.23 -5.70
N LEU A 179 -6.39 -5.96 -5.41
CA LEU A 179 -7.19 -4.82 -5.85
C LEU A 179 -6.29 -3.84 -6.58
N VAL A 180 -6.81 -3.23 -7.65
CA VAL A 180 -6.07 -2.25 -8.45
C VAL A 180 -7.01 -1.25 -9.10
N GLY A 181 -6.61 0.02 -9.17
CA GLY A 181 -7.27 1.02 -10.00
C GLY A 181 -7.11 0.71 -11.49
N SER A 182 -8.18 0.86 -12.28
CA SER A 182 -8.13 0.60 -13.73
C SER A 182 -7.17 1.54 -14.48
N GLU A 183 -6.87 2.69 -13.90
CA GLU A 183 -6.02 3.76 -14.46
C GLU A 183 -4.70 3.92 -13.68
N ASP A 184 -4.31 2.90 -12.88
CA ASP A 184 -3.05 2.93 -12.14
C ASP A 184 -1.85 2.92 -13.10
N GLN A 185 -1.09 4.02 -13.11
CA GLN A 185 0.07 4.21 -13.96
C GLN A 185 1.37 3.67 -13.35
N LEU A 186 1.40 3.37 -12.05
CA LEU A 186 2.60 2.89 -11.35
C LEU A 186 2.64 1.37 -11.23
N THR A 187 1.53 0.78 -10.88
CA THR A 187 1.34 -0.67 -10.80
C THR A 187 0.08 -1.05 -11.59
N PRO A 188 0.16 -0.99 -12.93
CA PRO A 188 -1.01 -1.13 -13.79
C PRO A 188 -1.69 -2.50 -13.63
N PRO A 189 -2.94 -2.65 -14.09
CA PRO A 189 -3.76 -3.86 -13.90
C PRO A 189 -3.06 -5.17 -14.28
N GLU A 190 -2.14 -5.15 -15.25
CA GLU A 190 -1.36 -6.33 -15.66
C GLU A 190 -0.50 -6.90 -14.53
N VAL A 191 0.00 -6.01 -13.66
CA VAL A 191 0.83 -6.40 -12.50
C VAL A 191 -0.06 -7.03 -11.41
N ALA A 192 -1.26 -6.51 -11.20
CA ALA A 192 -2.26 -7.11 -10.32
C ALA A 192 -2.72 -8.48 -10.84
N HIS A 193 -2.94 -8.61 -12.14
CA HIS A 193 -3.22 -9.90 -12.79
C HIS A 193 -2.09 -10.92 -12.61
N GLU A 194 -0.83 -10.49 -12.64
CA GLU A 194 0.31 -11.38 -12.34
C GLU A 194 0.22 -11.93 -10.93
N MET A 195 -0.02 -11.06 -9.92
CA MET A 195 -0.17 -11.49 -8.53
C MET A 195 -1.37 -12.41 -8.35
N ALA A 196 -2.53 -12.05 -8.90
CA ALA A 196 -3.73 -12.87 -8.79
C ALA A 196 -3.57 -14.26 -9.41
N ARG A 197 -2.88 -14.38 -10.54
CA ARG A 197 -2.56 -15.69 -11.14
C ARG A 197 -1.56 -16.49 -10.32
N GLY A 198 -0.66 -15.82 -9.60
CA GLY A 198 0.35 -16.46 -8.77
C GLY A 198 -0.16 -16.94 -7.42
N ILE A 199 -1.31 -16.43 -6.94
CA ILE A 199 -1.90 -16.76 -5.62
C ILE A 199 -3.13 -17.63 -5.83
N ALA A 200 -3.07 -18.88 -5.40
CA ALA A 200 -4.19 -19.81 -5.55
C ALA A 200 -5.45 -19.33 -4.80
N GLY A 201 -6.59 -19.31 -5.48
CA GLY A 201 -7.86 -18.91 -4.87
C GLY A 201 -8.00 -17.41 -4.55
N SER A 202 -7.08 -16.56 -5.02
CA SER A 202 -7.23 -15.13 -4.87
C SER A 202 -8.37 -14.56 -5.71
N ARG A 203 -8.98 -13.47 -5.21
CA ARG A 203 -9.96 -12.67 -5.94
C ARG A 203 -9.29 -11.41 -6.45
N LEU A 204 -9.47 -11.09 -7.73
CA LEU A 204 -9.03 -9.83 -8.30
C LEU A 204 -10.22 -8.86 -8.38
N ALA A 205 -10.02 -7.62 -7.94
CA ALA A 205 -10.95 -6.51 -8.09
C ALA A 205 -10.26 -5.36 -8.85
N VAL A 206 -10.88 -4.89 -9.92
CA VAL A 206 -10.42 -3.72 -10.68
C VAL A 206 -11.39 -2.58 -10.44
N VAL A 207 -10.89 -1.49 -9.84
CA VAL A 207 -11.68 -0.30 -9.48
C VAL A 207 -11.72 0.64 -10.68
N ALA A 208 -12.88 0.73 -11.30
CA ALA A 208 -13.05 1.54 -12.51
C ALA A 208 -12.83 3.04 -12.25
N GLY A 209 -12.08 3.71 -13.14
CA GLY A 209 -11.84 5.15 -13.09
C GLY A 209 -10.90 5.61 -11.96
N SER A 210 -10.25 4.68 -11.25
CA SER A 210 -9.28 4.98 -10.19
C SER A 210 -7.86 4.76 -10.67
N GLY A 211 -6.95 5.60 -10.19
CA GLY A 211 -5.49 5.44 -10.30
C GLY A 211 -4.91 4.64 -9.14
N HIS A 212 -3.70 5.02 -8.73
CA HIS A 212 -2.90 4.33 -7.71
C HIS A 212 -3.34 4.61 -6.26
N LEU A 213 -4.03 5.71 -6.01
CA LEU A 213 -4.58 6.04 -4.69
C LEU A 213 -6.05 5.64 -4.59
N SER A 214 -6.36 4.38 -4.93
CA SER A 214 -7.73 3.89 -5.05
C SER A 214 -8.59 4.12 -3.80
N THR A 215 -7.99 4.05 -2.61
CA THR A 215 -8.65 4.31 -1.33
C THR A 215 -9.16 5.75 -1.16
N LEU A 216 -8.52 6.70 -1.82
CA LEU A 216 -8.90 8.12 -1.83
C LEU A 216 -9.78 8.46 -3.03
N GLU A 217 -9.53 7.82 -4.18
CA GLU A 217 -10.22 8.12 -5.42
C GLU A 217 -11.63 7.52 -5.50
N GLU A 218 -11.77 6.28 -5.01
CA GLU A 218 -13.03 5.53 -5.01
C GLU A 218 -13.28 4.87 -3.63
N PRO A 219 -13.38 5.69 -2.55
CA PRO A 219 -13.39 5.19 -1.18
C PRO A 219 -14.52 4.21 -0.89
N ASP A 220 -15.71 4.45 -1.42
CA ASP A 220 -16.88 3.59 -1.18
C ASP A 220 -16.72 2.22 -1.82
N VAL A 221 -16.19 2.18 -3.06
CA VAL A 221 -15.94 0.94 -3.81
C VAL A 221 -14.87 0.11 -3.10
N VAL A 222 -13.75 0.74 -2.72
CA VAL A 222 -12.65 0.05 -2.02
C VAL A 222 -13.11 -0.44 -0.64
N THR A 223 -13.92 0.34 0.08
CA THR A 223 -14.48 -0.07 1.38
C THR A 223 -15.40 -1.28 1.22
N ALA A 224 -16.25 -1.29 0.20
CA ALA A 224 -17.14 -2.42 -0.08
C ALA A 224 -16.35 -3.71 -0.45
N GLU A 225 -15.29 -3.59 -1.23
CA GLU A 225 -14.40 -4.69 -1.59
C GLU A 225 -13.67 -5.29 -0.37
N LEU A 226 -13.15 -4.42 0.51
CA LEU A 226 -12.51 -4.82 1.76
C LEU A 226 -13.51 -5.46 2.73
N LYS A 227 -14.73 -4.93 2.82
CA LYS A 227 -15.80 -5.51 3.62
C LYS A 227 -16.13 -6.93 3.16
N ALA A 228 -16.40 -7.11 1.87
CA ALA A 228 -16.70 -8.42 1.30
C ALA A 228 -15.54 -9.42 1.52
N TRP A 229 -14.29 -8.97 1.39
CA TRP A 229 -13.12 -9.79 1.66
C TRP A 229 -12.98 -10.15 3.15
N LEU A 230 -13.32 -9.28 4.09
CA LEU A 230 -13.26 -9.56 5.52
C LEU A 230 -14.37 -10.54 5.96
N GLU A 231 -15.54 -10.50 5.34
CA GLU A 231 -16.70 -11.31 5.71
C GLU A 231 -16.70 -12.70 5.07
N GLY A 232 -16.10 -12.87 3.86
CA GLY A 232 -15.95 -14.15 3.15
C GLY A 232 -14.85 -15.01 3.72
#